data_36c0c39d0871e546442a42f18e20d85b
#
_entry.id   36c0c39d0871e546442a42f18e20d85b
#
_cell.length_a   1.000
_cell.length_b   1.000
_cell.length_c   1.000
_cell.angle_alpha   90.00
_cell.angle_beta   90.00
_cell.angle_gamma   90.00
#
_symmetry.space_group_name_H-M   'P 1'
#
loop_
_entity.id
_entity.type
_entity.pdbx_description
1 polymer ?
#
loop_
_entity_poly.entity_id
_entity_poly.type
_entity_poly.pdbx_seq_one_letter_code
_entity_poly.pdbx_strand_id
1 'polypeptide(L)'
;LSAATTAKAASCVYISSYHQGYAWSDGVERGLLKVLDGHCEITTFNMDSKRAKNEESIQQAALDAKKLIDEIQPDVVIASDDNASKYLIAPYYKDAEIPIVFCGINWTVEQYGYPYSNVTGMIEVAAIEPMFDKAAAIGGKIKQAYYIGADTLTESKNLKRFQTAARKNNIRLTGRLVSNMHGWVNAYREAQQADLIIMGSNAGILNWDEENVIQAIRPHTTTLSATNHGWMMPYTMFGMTKVPEEQGEWAGKVAIEILKGTKPSDIPIIPNRNFNIIVNNTLLDYAQIKLPEFIKLKAQPYY
;
A
#
# COMPACT_ATOMS: atom_id res chain seq x y z
N LEU A 1 -17.06 36.31 38.18
CA LEU A 1 -16.05 36.24 37.13
C LEU A 1 -15.70 34.77 36.89
N SER A 2 -16.34 34.16 35.91
CA SER A 2 -16.01 32.79 35.46
C SER A 2 -14.74 32.88 34.61
N ALA A 3 -13.63 32.33 35.11
CA ALA A 3 -12.43 32.15 34.31
C ALA A 3 -12.75 31.13 33.23
N ALA A 4 -12.84 31.57 31.99
CA ALA A 4 -12.86 30.66 30.85
C ALA A 4 -11.48 29.97 30.81
N THR A 5 -11.42 28.71 31.25
CA THR A 5 -10.28 27.85 30.97
C THR A 5 -10.26 27.65 29.46
N THR A 6 -9.33 28.30 28.76
CA THR A 6 -9.02 27.95 27.37
C THR A 6 -8.60 26.51 27.40
N ALA A 7 -9.44 25.63 26.86
CA ALA A 7 -9.04 24.23 26.64
C ALA A 7 -7.75 24.25 25.79
N LYS A 8 -6.69 23.64 26.29
CA LYS A 8 -5.46 23.46 25.53
C LYS A 8 -5.83 22.69 24.27
N ALA A 9 -5.40 23.17 23.10
CA ALA A 9 -5.55 22.40 21.86
C ALA A 9 -4.88 21.03 22.02
N ALA A 10 -5.54 19.98 21.54
CA ALA A 10 -4.96 18.63 21.56
C ALA A 10 -3.66 18.61 20.77
N SER A 11 -2.69 17.84 21.24
CA SER A 11 -1.36 17.70 20.63
C SER A 11 -1.19 16.32 20.02
N CYS A 12 -0.83 16.24 18.73
CA CYS A 12 -0.58 15.01 18.01
C CYS A 12 0.85 15.00 17.46
N VAL A 13 1.49 13.84 17.49
CA VAL A 13 2.77 13.62 16.80
C VAL A 13 2.57 12.62 15.68
N TYR A 14 2.94 12.99 14.47
CA TYR A 14 2.95 12.11 13.32
C TYR A 14 4.38 11.66 13.01
N ILE A 15 4.63 10.35 13.07
CA ILE A 15 5.91 9.72 12.74
C ILE A 15 5.77 9.01 11.41
N SER A 16 6.41 9.55 10.37
CA SER A 16 6.53 8.91 9.07
C SER A 16 7.78 8.04 9.01
N SER A 17 7.65 6.76 8.62
CA SER A 17 8.82 5.89 8.41
C SER A 17 9.75 6.40 7.33
N TYR A 18 9.23 7.12 6.33
CA TYR A 18 10.00 7.52 5.15
C TYR A 18 10.26 9.03 5.15
N HIS A 19 10.44 9.62 3.98
CA HIS A 19 10.80 11.02 3.82
C HIS A 19 9.74 11.79 3.05
N GLN A 20 9.70 13.08 3.24
CA GLN A 20 8.90 14.00 2.45
C GLN A 20 9.37 13.98 0.98
N GLY A 21 8.45 14.01 0.02
CA GLY A 21 8.72 13.81 -1.41
C GLY A 21 8.62 12.34 -1.86
N TYR A 22 8.41 11.40 -0.94
CA TYR A 22 8.04 10.03 -1.30
C TYR A 22 6.52 9.94 -1.45
N ALA A 23 6.04 9.70 -2.66
CA ALA A 23 4.61 9.84 -3.03
C ALA A 23 3.62 9.11 -2.10
N TRP A 24 3.99 7.93 -1.59
CA TRP A 24 3.18 7.19 -0.62
C TRP A 24 3.04 7.97 0.70
N SER A 25 4.17 8.38 1.29
CA SER A 25 4.17 9.11 2.57
C SER A 25 3.48 10.46 2.45
N ASP A 26 3.72 11.18 1.34
CA ASP A 26 3.05 12.46 1.07
C ASP A 26 1.53 12.29 0.94
N GLY A 27 1.07 11.18 0.38
CA GLY A 27 -0.35 10.84 0.30
C GLY A 27 -0.96 10.54 1.67
N VAL A 28 -0.27 9.74 2.49
CA VAL A 28 -0.70 9.46 3.87
C VAL A 28 -0.78 10.75 4.68
N GLU A 29 0.25 11.61 4.60
CA GLU A 29 0.29 12.90 5.30
C GLU A 29 -0.85 13.82 4.84
N ARG A 30 -1.10 13.95 3.52
CA ARG A 30 -2.24 14.73 3.01
C ARG A 30 -3.57 14.26 3.58
N GLY A 31 -3.81 12.93 3.59
CA GLY A 31 -5.03 12.35 4.15
C GLY A 31 -5.16 12.64 5.65
N LEU A 32 -4.07 12.51 6.39
CA LEU A 32 -4.02 12.77 7.82
C LEU A 32 -4.31 14.24 8.16
N LEU A 33 -3.57 15.16 7.54
CA LEU A 33 -3.69 16.59 7.76
C LEU A 33 -5.09 17.11 7.43
N LYS A 34 -5.69 16.63 6.33
CA LYS A 34 -7.06 16.98 5.94
C LYS A 34 -8.10 16.68 7.02
N VAL A 35 -7.91 15.59 7.78
CA VAL A 35 -8.85 15.14 8.80
C VAL A 35 -8.58 15.80 10.15
N LEU A 36 -7.31 15.99 10.50
CA LEU A 36 -6.92 16.55 11.81
C LEU A 36 -6.94 18.08 11.86
N ASP A 37 -7.12 18.76 10.73
CA ASP A 37 -7.22 20.21 10.68
C ASP A 37 -8.31 20.73 11.64
N GLY A 38 -7.94 21.66 12.51
CA GLY A 38 -8.80 22.21 13.57
C GLY A 38 -9.10 21.28 14.76
N HIS A 39 -8.59 20.04 14.75
CA HIS A 39 -8.80 19.07 15.84
C HIS A 39 -7.57 18.85 16.71
N CYS A 40 -6.37 18.98 16.14
CA CYS A 40 -5.12 18.69 16.83
C CYS A 40 -3.96 19.50 16.24
N GLU A 41 -3.08 20.03 17.09
CA GLU A 41 -1.79 20.57 16.64
C GLU A 41 -0.86 19.42 16.31
N ILE A 42 -0.39 19.35 15.04
CA ILE A 42 0.40 18.24 14.56
C ILE A 42 1.87 18.63 14.47
N THR A 43 2.72 17.83 15.12
CA THR A 43 4.17 17.84 14.89
C THR A 43 4.56 16.62 14.07
N THR A 44 5.17 16.83 12.90
CA THR A 44 5.61 15.74 12.01
C THR A 44 7.11 15.44 12.20
N PHE A 45 7.47 14.16 12.28
CA PHE A 45 8.84 13.65 12.24
C PHE A 45 9.00 12.59 11.16
N ASN A 46 10.01 12.76 10.30
CA ASN A 46 10.33 11.82 9.22
C ASN A 46 11.58 11.01 9.59
N MET A 47 11.46 9.68 9.73
CA MET A 47 12.58 8.79 10.04
C MET A 47 13.52 8.59 8.85
N ASP A 48 13.08 8.92 7.64
CA ASP A 48 13.86 8.81 6.38
C ASP A 48 14.49 7.43 6.15
N SER A 49 13.82 6.38 6.58
CA SER A 49 14.38 5.03 6.62
C SER A 49 14.59 4.39 5.23
N LYS A 50 13.96 4.92 4.15
CA LYS A 50 14.21 4.44 2.78
C LYS A 50 15.58 4.85 2.24
N ARG A 51 16.10 5.99 2.68
CA ARG A 51 17.42 6.50 2.27
C ARG A 51 18.50 6.18 3.29
N ALA A 52 18.14 5.56 4.41
CA ALA A 52 19.09 5.12 5.42
C ALA A 52 20.07 4.08 4.86
N LYS A 53 21.36 4.25 5.15
CA LYS A 53 22.43 3.40 4.61
C LYS A 53 22.52 2.03 5.31
N ASN A 54 22.05 1.94 6.55
CA ASN A 54 22.13 0.76 7.40
C ASN A 54 21.03 0.78 8.46
N GLU A 55 20.88 -0.34 9.16
CA GLU A 55 19.87 -0.49 10.21
C GLU A 55 20.13 0.42 11.42
N GLU A 56 21.39 0.70 11.74
CA GLU A 56 21.79 1.59 12.84
C GLU A 56 21.25 3.02 12.63
N SER A 57 21.30 3.52 11.40
CA SER A 57 20.73 4.83 11.05
C SER A 57 19.22 4.88 11.26
N ILE A 58 18.49 3.77 10.98
CA ILE A 58 17.05 3.69 11.21
C ILE A 58 16.74 3.63 12.71
N GLN A 59 17.54 2.88 13.48
CA GLN A 59 17.43 2.82 14.94
C GLN A 59 17.68 4.18 15.58
N GLN A 60 18.68 4.93 15.10
CA GLN A 60 18.95 6.29 15.59
C GLN A 60 17.77 7.22 15.30
N ALA A 61 17.22 7.19 14.09
CA ALA A 61 16.02 7.98 13.76
C ALA A 61 14.82 7.63 14.65
N ALA A 62 14.67 6.34 15.03
CA ALA A 62 13.64 5.94 15.99
C ALA A 62 13.89 6.48 17.39
N LEU A 63 15.14 6.56 17.85
CA LEU A 63 15.49 7.17 19.14
C LEU A 63 15.26 8.69 19.12
N ASP A 64 15.53 9.36 18.01
CA ASP A 64 15.25 10.79 17.85
C ASP A 64 13.74 11.06 17.85
N ALA A 65 12.97 10.20 17.17
CA ALA A 65 11.50 10.24 17.22
C ALA A 65 10.96 10.01 18.64
N LYS A 66 11.53 9.04 19.36
CA LYS A 66 11.18 8.78 20.77
C LYS A 66 11.44 10.01 21.64
N LYS A 67 12.62 10.62 21.49
CA LYS A 67 12.96 11.84 22.23
C LYS A 67 11.96 12.96 21.98
N LEU A 68 11.56 13.17 20.73
CA LEU A 68 10.54 14.15 20.36
C LEU A 68 9.18 13.87 21.04
N ILE A 69 8.73 12.62 21.05
CA ILE A 69 7.49 12.21 21.71
C ILE A 69 7.59 12.46 23.21
N ASP A 70 8.71 12.09 23.84
CA ASP A 70 8.93 12.28 25.27
C ASP A 70 8.99 13.78 25.67
N GLU A 71 9.49 14.65 24.79
CA GLU A 71 9.54 16.10 25.00
C GLU A 71 8.17 16.76 24.84
N ILE A 72 7.40 16.35 23.82
CA ILE A 72 6.08 16.94 23.52
C ILE A 72 5.00 16.40 24.44
N GLN A 73 5.08 15.14 24.85
CA GLN A 73 4.03 14.42 25.59
C GLN A 73 2.66 14.59 24.90
N PRO A 74 2.52 14.13 23.62
CA PRO A 74 1.32 14.34 22.85
C PRO A 74 0.14 13.52 23.38
N ASP A 75 -1.08 13.96 23.10
CA ASP A 75 -2.30 13.24 23.45
C ASP A 75 -2.50 11.97 22.58
N VAL A 76 -1.97 11.97 21.34
CA VAL A 76 -2.00 10.81 20.42
C VAL A 76 -0.74 10.80 19.55
N VAL A 77 -0.16 9.63 19.32
CA VAL A 77 0.87 9.40 18.31
C VAL A 77 0.26 8.68 17.10
N ILE A 78 0.53 9.17 15.91
CA ILE A 78 0.22 8.49 14.65
C ILE A 78 1.54 8.01 14.05
N ALA A 79 1.63 6.73 13.66
CA ALA A 79 2.84 6.15 13.10
C ALA A 79 2.56 5.46 11.77
N SER A 80 3.25 5.85 10.69
CA SER A 80 3.04 5.22 9.39
C SER A 80 4.15 4.26 9.00
N ASP A 81 3.71 3.17 8.37
CA ASP A 81 4.53 2.12 7.78
C ASP A 81 5.30 1.22 8.78
N ASP A 82 5.94 0.20 8.23
CA ASP A 82 6.56 -0.90 8.98
C ASP A 82 7.72 -0.45 9.88
N ASN A 83 8.55 0.50 9.43
CA ASN A 83 9.76 0.88 10.19
C ASN A 83 9.45 1.65 11.47
N ALA A 84 8.45 2.54 11.46
CA ALA A 84 7.99 3.20 12.69
C ALA A 84 7.47 2.17 13.70
N SER A 85 6.72 1.16 13.25
CA SER A 85 6.25 0.09 14.11
C SER A 85 7.39 -0.78 14.64
N LYS A 86 8.33 -1.20 13.77
CA LYS A 86 9.43 -2.10 14.12
C LYS A 86 10.44 -1.47 15.07
N TYR A 87 10.86 -0.23 14.80
CA TYR A 87 12.00 0.38 15.48
C TYR A 87 11.60 1.36 16.59
N LEU A 88 10.35 1.86 16.58
CA LEU A 88 9.89 2.82 17.58
C LEU A 88 8.78 2.24 18.45
N ILE A 89 7.62 1.83 17.85
CA ILE A 89 6.44 1.52 18.65
C ILE A 89 6.62 0.20 19.41
N ALA A 90 6.99 -0.89 18.74
CA ALA A 90 7.13 -2.20 19.37
C ALA A 90 8.19 -2.23 20.49
N PRO A 91 9.39 -1.61 20.35
CA PRO A 91 10.39 -1.63 21.40
C PRO A 91 10.09 -0.72 22.60
N TYR A 92 9.42 0.45 22.40
CA TYR A 92 9.38 1.50 23.41
C TYR A 92 7.99 1.85 23.93
N TYR A 93 6.91 1.48 23.22
CA TYR A 93 5.55 1.94 23.54
C TYR A 93 4.54 0.79 23.72
N LYS A 94 5.01 -0.43 23.87
CA LYS A 94 4.13 -1.56 24.16
C LYS A 94 3.39 -1.33 25.48
N ASP A 95 2.05 -1.29 25.42
CA ASP A 95 1.17 -1.11 26.56
C ASP A 95 1.48 0.16 27.38
N ALA A 96 2.05 1.20 26.73
CA ALA A 96 2.31 2.49 27.33
C ALA A 96 1.00 3.28 27.55
N GLU A 97 1.05 4.36 28.33
CA GLU A 97 -0.12 5.21 28.57
C GLU A 97 -0.55 5.99 27.32
N ILE A 98 0.41 6.35 26.46
CA ILE A 98 0.16 7.13 25.25
C ILE A 98 -0.56 6.31 24.18
N PRO A 99 -1.72 6.78 23.66
CA PRO A 99 -2.43 6.12 22.59
C PRO A 99 -1.70 6.24 21.25
N ILE A 100 -1.72 5.17 20.46
CA ILE A 100 -1.04 5.11 19.17
C ILE A 100 -1.97 4.58 18.10
N VAL A 101 -1.98 5.28 16.96
CA VAL A 101 -2.67 4.85 15.73
C VAL A 101 -1.63 4.58 14.66
N PHE A 102 -1.49 3.33 14.21
CA PHE A 102 -0.64 3.05 13.06
C PHE A 102 -1.44 3.04 11.75
N CYS A 103 -0.74 3.24 10.62
CA CYS A 103 -1.27 3.04 9.28
C CYS A 103 -0.17 2.56 8.33
N GLY A 104 -0.52 1.95 7.20
CA GLY A 104 0.45 1.56 6.17
C GLY A 104 1.31 0.33 6.48
N ILE A 105 1.05 -0.42 7.57
CA ILE A 105 1.75 -1.67 7.84
C ILE A 105 1.35 -2.73 6.82
N ASN A 106 2.33 -3.34 6.17
CA ASN A 106 2.11 -4.29 5.10
C ASN A 106 1.56 -5.63 5.59
N TRP A 107 0.36 -5.99 5.14
CA TRP A 107 -0.32 -7.29 5.22
C TRP A 107 -0.71 -7.78 6.61
N THR A 108 0.17 -7.76 7.60
CA THR A 108 -0.06 -8.29 8.94
C THR A 108 0.74 -7.53 9.98
N VAL A 109 0.22 -7.51 11.19
CA VAL A 109 0.85 -6.89 12.36
C VAL A 109 1.48 -7.91 13.31
N GLU A 110 1.38 -9.20 13.02
CA GLU A 110 1.84 -10.30 13.89
C GLU A 110 3.34 -10.18 14.24
N GLN A 111 4.14 -9.74 13.28
CA GLN A 111 5.58 -9.53 13.44
C GLN A 111 5.95 -8.47 14.48
N TYR A 112 5.01 -7.58 14.81
CA TYR A 112 5.16 -6.54 15.84
C TYR A 112 4.45 -6.90 17.15
N GLY A 113 3.73 -8.03 17.17
CA GLY A 113 2.97 -8.50 18.33
C GLY A 113 1.71 -7.69 18.62
N TYR A 114 1.20 -6.91 17.66
CA TYR A 114 -0.05 -6.16 17.82
C TYR A 114 -1.27 -7.10 17.82
N PRO A 115 -2.40 -6.69 18.46
CA PRO A 115 -2.62 -5.40 19.13
C PRO A 115 -1.97 -5.30 20.53
N TYR A 116 -1.59 -4.08 20.90
CA TYR A 116 -1.32 -3.71 22.31
C TYR A 116 -2.55 -2.98 22.87
N SER A 117 -2.64 -2.82 24.20
CA SER A 117 -3.75 -2.13 24.84
C SER A 117 -3.90 -0.67 24.40
N ASN A 118 -2.78 -0.04 23.98
CA ASN A 118 -2.70 1.34 23.57
C ASN A 118 -2.52 1.52 22.03
N VAL A 119 -2.59 0.46 21.22
CA VAL A 119 -2.26 0.50 19.79
C VAL A 119 -3.40 -0.07 18.95
N THR A 120 -3.86 0.70 17.97
CA THR A 120 -4.76 0.26 16.89
C THR A 120 -4.31 0.80 15.55
N GLY A 121 -4.90 0.37 14.44
CA GLY A 121 -4.50 0.90 13.14
C GLY A 121 -5.14 0.25 11.92
N MET A 122 -4.67 0.69 10.75
CA MET A 122 -5.02 0.15 9.44
C MET A 122 -3.81 -0.50 8.79
N ILE A 123 -3.97 -1.77 8.38
CA ILE A 123 -2.96 -2.48 7.57
C ILE A 123 -3.12 -2.15 6.09
N GLU A 124 -2.02 -2.23 5.35
CA GLU A 124 -1.95 -2.03 3.91
C GLU A 124 -1.98 -3.37 3.18
N VAL A 125 -3.02 -3.62 2.38
CA VAL A 125 -3.16 -4.84 1.58
C VAL A 125 -3.35 -4.51 0.11
N ALA A 126 -2.85 -5.38 -0.79
CA ALA A 126 -3.11 -5.24 -2.22
C ALA A 126 -4.51 -5.76 -2.57
N ALA A 127 -5.10 -5.21 -3.64
CA ALA A 127 -6.44 -5.53 -4.14
C ALA A 127 -6.49 -6.88 -4.88
N ILE A 128 -6.08 -7.99 -4.26
CA ILE A 128 -5.97 -9.27 -4.99
C ILE A 128 -7.34 -9.82 -5.38
N GLU A 129 -8.23 -10.03 -4.39
CA GLU A 129 -9.58 -10.55 -4.66
C GLU A 129 -10.43 -9.56 -5.48
N PRO A 130 -10.45 -8.24 -5.15
CA PRO A 130 -11.13 -7.24 -5.98
C PRO A 130 -10.59 -7.17 -7.43
N MET A 131 -9.31 -7.47 -7.66
CA MET A 131 -8.72 -7.52 -8.99
C MET A 131 -9.28 -8.70 -9.81
N PHE A 132 -9.44 -9.89 -9.21
CA PHE A 132 -10.08 -11.02 -9.88
C PHE A 132 -11.54 -10.73 -10.24
N ASP A 133 -12.28 -10.07 -9.34
CA ASP A 133 -13.67 -9.67 -9.59
C ASP A 133 -13.77 -8.68 -10.75
N LYS A 134 -12.89 -7.68 -10.80
CA LYS A 134 -12.85 -6.71 -11.91
C LYS A 134 -12.40 -7.35 -13.21
N ALA A 135 -11.39 -8.23 -13.18
CA ALA A 135 -10.96 -8.98 -14.35
C ALA A 135 -12.08 -9.85 -14.91
N ALA A 136 -12.82 -10.54 -14.04
CA ALA A 136 -13.98 -11.33 -14.45
C ALA A 136 -15.11 -10.48 -15.04
N ALA A 137 -15.33 -9.28 -14.53
CA ALA A 137 -16.30 -8.34 -15.09
C ALA A 137 -15.90 -7.80 -16.48
N ILE A 138 -14.60 -7.72 -16.79
CA ILE A 138 -14.07 -7.27 -18.07
C ILE A 138 -14.02 -8.43 -19.09
N GLY A 139 -13.34 -9.51 -18.72
CA GLY A 139 -12.98 -10.60 -19.64
C GLY A 139 -13.87 -11.85 -19.52
N GLY A 140 -14.84 -11.86 -18.61
CA GLY A 140 -15.64 -13.04 -18.29
C GLY A 140 -14.97 -13.94 -17.26
N LYS A 141 -15.45 -15.19 -17.14
CA LYS A 141 -15.01 -16.13 -16.11
C LYS A 141 -13.52 -16.45 -16.24
N ILE A 142 -12.76 -16.13 -15.20
CA ILE A 142 -11.34 -16.48 -15.09
C ILE A 142 -11.21 -17.91 -14.53
N LYS A 143 -10.60 -18.80 -15.30
CA LYS A 143 -10.28 -20.18 -14.88
C LYS A 143 -8.76 -20.36 -14.70
N GLN A 144 -7.98 -19.68 -15.54
CA GLN A 144 -6.52 -19.74 -15.56
C GLN A 144 -5.95 -18.34 -15.49
N ALA A 145 -5.03 -18.11 -14.57
CA ALA A 145 -4.26 -16.89 -14.46
C ALA A 145 -2.76 -17.18 -14.54
N TYR A 146 -2.00 -16.21 -15.00
CA TYR A 146 -0.55 -16.30 -15.11
C TYR A 146 0.08 -15.09 -14.42
N TYR A 147 0.97 -15.34 -13.45
CA TYR A 147 1.68 -14.29 -12.71
C TYR A 147 3.11 -14.16 -13.25
N ILE A 148 3.53 -12.94 -13.55
CA ILE A 148 4.90 -12.64 -13.98
C ILE A 148 5.48 -11.60 -13.03
N GLY A 149 6.64 -11.85 -12.43
CA GLY A 149 7.34 -10.91 -11.54
C GLY A 149 8.84 -11.09 -11.56
N ALA A 150 9.56 -10.19 -10.89
CA ALA A 150 10.99 -10.31 -10.69
C ALA A 150 11.33 -11.51 -9.78
N ASP A 151 12.46 -12.17 -10.02
CA ASP A 151 12.98 -13.23 -9.14
C ASP A 151 13.58 -12.63 -7.87
N THR A 152 12.71 -12.20 -6.97
CA THR A 152 13.04 -11.59 -5.68
C THR A 152 12.23 -12.21 -4.55
N LEU A 153 12.71 -12.08 -3.32
CA LEU A 153 11.99 -12.55 -2.14
C LEU A 153 10.61 -11.89 -2.00
N THR A 154 10.51 -10.60 -2.29
CA THR A 154 9.25 -9.85 -2.24
C THR A 154 8.24 -10.40 -3.23
N GLU A 155 8.63 -10.59 -4.48
CA GLU A 155 7.75 -11.14 -5.52
C GLU A 155 7.39 -12.60 -5.28
N SER A 156 8.29 -13.40 -4.71
CA SER A 156 7.98 -14.76 -4.25
C SER A 156 6.87 -14.77 -3.20
N LYS A 157 6.90 -13.83 -2.23
CA LYS A 157 5.82 -13.66 -1.24
C LYS A 157 4.52 -13.18 -1.89
N ASN A 158 4.59 -12.23 -2.82
CA ASN A 158 3.42 -11.74 -3.56
C ASN A 158 2.76 -12.85 -4.36
N LEU A 159 3.56 -13.61 -5.14
CA LEU A 159 3.07 -14.77 -5.88
C LEU A 159 2.30 -15.76 -4.98
N LYS A 160 2.84 -16.09 -3.80
CA LYS A 160 2.15 -16.96 -2.83
C LYS A 160 0.81 -16.41 -2.38
N ARG A 161 0.69 -15.10 -2.18
CA ARG A 161 -0.57 -14.42 -1.82
C ARG A 161 -1.59 -14.52 -2.95
N PHE A 162 -1.16 -14.24 -4.19
CA PHE A 162 -2.00 -14.39 -5.37
C PHE A 162 -2.43 -15.86 -5.57
N GLN A 163 -1.54 -16.83 -5.38
CA GLN A 163 -1.88 -18.26 -5.45
C GLN A 163 -2.92 -18.66 -4.39
N THR A 164 -2.82 -18.10 -3.18
CA THR A 164 -3.78 -18.37 -2.10
C THR A 164 -5.16 -17.81 -2.44
N ALA A 165 -5.23 -16.57 -2.92
CA ALA A 165 -6.48 -15.96 -3.35
C ALA A 165 -7.07 -16.66 -4.59
N ALA A 166 -6.24 -17.03 -5.56
CA ALA A 166 -6.66 -17.76 -6.76
C ALA A 166 -7.32 -19.11 -6.40
N ARG A 167 -6.72 -19.87 -5.47
CA ARG A 167 -7.33 -21.14 -4.98
C ARG A 167 -8.71 -20.94 -4.37
N LYS A 168 -8.89 -19.89 -3.56
CA LYS A 168 -10.20 -19.54 -2.96
C LYS A 168 -11.26 -19.23 -4.01
N ASN A 169 -10.85 -18.67 -5.15
CA ASN A 169 -11.72 -18.30 -6.27
C ASN A 169 -11.80 -19.38 -7.36
N ASN A 170 -11.29 -20.60 -7.12
CA ASN A 170 -11.21 -21.69 -8.09
C ASN A 170 -10.48 -21.33 -9.39
N ILE A 171 -9.44 -20.48 -9.29
CA ILE A 171 -8.57 -20.06 -10.39
C ILE A 171 -7.27 -20.86 -10.30
N ARG A 172 -6.85 -21.48 -11.40
CA ARG A 172 -5.51 -22.08 -11.52
C ARG A 172 -4.51 -20.99 -11.84
N LEU A 173 -3.58 -20.69 -10.93
CA LEU A 173 -2.57 -19.67 -11.14
C LEU A 173 -1.19 -20.30 -11.35
N THR A 174 -0.60 -20.06 -12.52
CA THR A 174 0.80 -20.36 -12.86
C THR A 174 1.65 -19.14 -12.54
N GLY A 175 2.79 -19.33 -11.88
CA GLY A 175 3.73 -18.24 -11.55
C GLY A 175 5.05 -18.40 -12.27
N ARG A 176 5.58 -17.30 -12.79
CA ARG A 176 6.91 -17.21 -13.36
C ARG A 176 7.64 -16.01 -12.75
N LEU A 177 8.70 -16.28 -12.01
CA LEU A 177 9.64 -15.27 -11.54
C LEU A 177 10.87 -15.29 -12.42
N VAL A 178 11.35 -14.11 -12.83
CA VAL A 178 12.40 -13.97 -13.83
C VAL A 178 13.44 -12.93 -13.41
N SER A 179 14.70 -13.16 -13.79
CA SER A 179 15.82 -12.32 -13.38
C SER A 179 16.25 -11.28 -14.42
N ASN A 180 15.77 -11.40 -15.68
CA ASN A 180 16.14 -10.48 -16.76
C ASN A 180 14.97 -10.20 -17.72
N MET A 181 15.10 -9.12 -18.50
CA MET A 181 14.09 -8.65 -19.44
C MET A 181 13.70 -9.72 -20.49
N HIS A 182 14.66 -10.46 -21.03
CA HIS A 182 14.38 -11.48 -22.03
C HIS A 182 13.47 -12.60 -21.47
N GLY A 183 13.76 -13.05 -20.25
CA GLY A 183 12.92 -14.01 -19.53
C GLY A 183 11.52 -13.48 -19.28
N TRP A 184 11.39 -12.17 -18.97
CA TRP A 184 10.10 -11.55 -18.74
C TRP A 184 9.25 -11.48 -20.02
N VAL A 185 9.84 -11.06 -21.15
CA VAL A 185 9.16 -11.02 -22.46
C VAL A 185 8.70 -12.42 -22.89
N ASN A 186 9.52 -13.45 -22.67
CA ASN A 186 9.12 -14.83 -22.95
C ASN A 186 7.96 -15.30 -22.07
N ALA A 187 8.02 -14.99 -20.75
CA ALA A 187 6.92 -15.29 -19.83
C ALA A 187 5.62 -14.56 -20.23
N TYR A 188 5.72 -13.30 -20.71
CA TYR A 188 4.59 -12.55 -21.23
C TYR A 188 3.92 -13.24 -22.43
N ARG A 189 4.73 -13.77 -23.37
CA ARG A 189 4.22 -14.53 -24.54
C ARG A 189 3.53 -15.82 -24.10
N GLU A 190 4.13 -16.57 -23.19
CA GLU A 190 3.54 -17.80 -22.64
C GLU A 190 2.20 -17.48 -21.94
N ALA A 191 2.14 -16.38 -21.19
CA ALA A 191 0.98 -15.97 -20.42
C ALA A 191 -0.26 -15.64 -21.27
N GLN A 192 -0.10 -15.38 -22.59
CA GLN A 192 -1.23 -15.11 -23.51
C GLN A 192 -2.18 -16.31 -23.66
N GLN A 193 -1.83 -17.48 -23.15
CA GLN A 193 -2.71 -18.67 -23.13
C GLN A 193 -3.65 -18.72 -21.91
N ALA A 194 -3.50 -17.79 -20.95
CA ALA A 194 -4.36 -17.67 -19.77
C ALA A 194 -5.59 -16.80 -20.03
N ASP A 195 -6.51 -16.76 -19.07
CA ASP A 195 -7.67 -15.84 -19.10
C ASP A 195 -7.31 -14.48 -18.50
N LEU A 196 -6.26 -14.44 -17.65
CA LEU A 196 -5.77 -13.23 -16.98
C LEU A 196 -4.26 -13.30 -16.77
N ILE A 197 -3.56 -12.22 -17.08
CA ILE A 197 -2.15 -12.04 -16.75
C ILE A 197 -2.04 -11.08 -15.57
N ILE A 198 -1.31 -11.47 -14.53
CA ILE A 198 -1.02 -10.62 -13.37
C ILE A 198 0.43 -10.18 -13.47
N MET A 199 0.63 -8.86 -13.60
CA MET A 199 1.95 -8.25 -13.64
C MET A 199 2.37 -7.87 -12.22
N GLY A 200 3.26 -8.66 -11.63
CA GLY A 200 4.00 -8.30 -10.43
C GLY A 200 5.03 -7.20 -10.73
N SER A 201 5.87 -6.88 -9.75
CA SER A 201 6.92 -5.88 -9.90
C SER A 201 8.04 -6.35 -10.83
N ASN A 202 8.55 -5.43 -11.66
CA ASN A 202 9.78 -5.61 -12.42
C ASN A 202 11.04 -5.17 -11.64
N ALA A 203 10.89 -4.66 -10.42
CA ALA A 203 12.02 -4.22 -9.60
C ALA A 203 12.95 -5.39 -9.26
N GLY A 204 14.17 -5.33 -9.73
CA GLY A 204 15.17 -6.40 -9.62
C GLY A 204 15.39 -7.19 -10.91
N ILE A 205 14.66 -6.92 -11.99
CA ILE A 205 14.90 -7.49 -13.30
C ILE A 205 16.08 -6.77 -13.96
N LEU A 206 17.10 -7.54 -14.35
CA LEU A 206 18.30 -7.02 -14.98
C LEU A 206 18.03 -6.59 -16.43
N ASN A 207 18.74 -5.56 -16.88
CA ASN A 207 18.70 -5.02 -18.25
C ASN A 207 17.28 -4.61 -18.68
N TRP A 208 16.49 -4.07 -17.74
CA TRP A 208 15.16 -3.59 -18.04
C TRP A 208 15.24 -2.31 -18.86
N ASP A 209 14.64 -2.36 -20.05
CA ASP A 209 14.47 -1.24 -20.96
C ASP A 209 13.00 -1.13 -21.32
N GLU A 210 12.35 -0.06 -20.84
CA GLU A 210 10.91 0.14 -20.96
C GLU A 210 10.44 0.17 -22.40
N GLU A 211 11.13 0.93 -23.25
CA GLU A 211 10.73 1.09 -24.65
C GLU A 211 10.84 -0.24 -25.41
N ASN A 212 11.94 -0.95 -25.24
CA ASN A 212 12.14 -2.27 -25.83
C ASN A 212 11.12 -3.29 -25.35
N VAL A 213 10.75 -3.27 -24.07
CA VAL A 213 9.71 -4.15 -23.53
C VAL A 213 8.37 -3.84 -24.16
N ILE A 214 7.95 -2.57 -24.22
CA ILE A 214 6.68 -2.16 -24.84
C ILE A 214 6.62 -2.60 -26.31
N GLN A 215 7.69 -2.39 -27.07
CA GLN A 215 7.78 -2.83 -28.47
C GLN A 215 7.68 -4.36 -28.60
N ALA A 216 8.34 -5.11 -27.71
CA ALA A 216 8.37 -6.57 -27.75
C ALA A 216 7.05 -7.24 -27.36
N ILE A 217 6.26 -6.62 -26.46
CA ILE A 217 4.98 -7.21 -26.01
C ILE A 217 3.80 -6.82 -26.91
N ARG A 218 3.80 -5.63 -27.48
CA ARG A 218 2.68 -5.08 -28.26
C ARG A 218 2.10 -6.03 -29.30
N PRO A 219 2.91 -6.72 -30.15
CA PRO A 219 2.38 -7.65 -31.17
C PRO A 219 1.72 -8.90 -30.57
N HIS A 220 1.95 -9.19 -29.30
CA HIS A 220 1.46 -10.38 -28.62
C HIS A 220 0.33 -10.09 -27.64
N THR A 221 -0.02 -8.81 -27.43
CA THR A 221 -1.01 -8.37 -26.44
C THR A 221 -2.43 -8.74 -26.87
N THR A 222 -2.97 -9.80 -26.30
CA THR A 222 -4.32 -10.32 -26.58
C THR A 222 -5.13 -10.62 -25.32
N THR A 223 -4.43 -11.01 -24.25
CA THR A 223 -5.07 -11.42 -22.99
C THR A 223 -5.12 -10.27 -22.00
N LEU A 224 -6.25 -10.15 -21.29
CA LEU A 224 -6.42 -9.16 -20.23
C LEU A 224 -5.28 -9.24 -19.22
N SER A 225 -4.67 -8.09 -18.92
CA SER A 225 -3.58 -7.99 -17.96
C SER A 225 -3.90 -7.00 -16.85
N ALA A 226 -3.52 -7.35 -15.61
CA ALA A 226 -3.78 -6.56 -14.41
C ALA A 226 -2.52 -6.41 -13.54
N THR A 227 -2.44 -5.32 -12.79
CA THR A 227 -1.37 -5.08 -11.82
C THR A 227 -1.87 -4.35 -10.57
N ASN A 228 -1.17 -4.53 -9.45
CA ASN A 228 -1.33 -3.72 -8.24
C ASN A 228 -0.21 -2.67 -8.07
N HIS A 229 0.64 -2.51 -9.08
CA HIS A 229 1.77 -1.59 -9.10
C HIS A 229 1.59 -0.50 -10.16
N GLY A 230 1.52 0.78 -9.76
CA GLY A 230 1.33 1.90 -10.69
C GLY A 230 2.41 2.00 -11.76
N TRP A 231 3.67 1.66 -11.44
CA TRP A 231 4.80 1.66 -12.37
C TRP A 231 4.78 0.51 -13.40
N MET A 232 3.88 -0.47 -13.24
CA MET A 232 3.68 -1.53 -14.22
C MET A 232 2.61 -1.19 -15.27
N MET A 233 1.96 -0.03 -15.16
CA MET A 233 0.91 0.41 -16.10
C MET A 233 1.36 0.55 -17.56
N PRO A 234 2.63 0.87 -17.90
CA PRO A 234 3.10 0.83 -19.28
C PRO A 234 2.89 -0.52 -19.98
N TYR A 235 2.88 -1.61 -19.20
CA TYR A 235 2.83 -3.00 -19.69
C TYR A 235 1.50 -3.70 -19.41
N THR A 236 0.54 -3.01 -18.79
CA THR A 236 -0.66 -3.63 -18.21
C THR A 236 -1.92 -2.88 -18.61
N MET A 237 -2.99 -3.61 -18.93
CA MET A 237 -4.26 -3.02 -19.39
C MET A 237 -5.02 -2.32 -18.27
N PHE A 238 -5.07 -2.89 -17.05
CA PHE A 238 -5.64 -2.20 -15.91
C PHE A 238 -4.85 -2.41 -14.62
N GLY A 239 -4.87 -1.39 -13.76
CA GLY A 239 -4.25 -1.41 -12.45
C GLY A 239 -5.27 -1.19 -11.35
N MET A 240 -5.07 -1.87 -10.22
CA MET A 240 -5.76 -1.57 -8.96
C MET A 240 -4.71 -1.24 -7.90
N THR A 241 -4.45 0.06 -7.73
CA THR A 241 -3.40 0.55 -6.82
C THR A 241 -4.00 1.05 -5.51
N LYS A 242 -3.23 0.93 -4.44
CA LYS A 242 -3.62 1.41 -3.11
C LYS A 242 -3.73 2.93 -3.09
N VAL A 243 -4.57 3.45 -2.18
CA VAL A 243 -4.81 4.89 -1.98
C VAL A 243 -4.14 5.29 -0.66
N PRO A 244 -2.98 5.97 -0.69
CA PRO A 244 -2.28 6.34 0.53
C PRO A 244 -3.07 7.31 1.40
N GLU A 245 -3.87 8.20 0.81
CA GLU A 245 -4.74 9.12 1.54
C GLU A 245 -5.75 8.41 2.44
N GLU A 246 -6.24 7.22 2.05
CA GLU A 246 -7.15 6.43 2.90
C GLU A 246 -6.51 6.06 4.22
N GLN A 247 -5.23 5.68 4.21
CA GLN A 247 -4.48 5.32 5.41
C GLN A 247 -4.41 6.51 6.39
N GLY A 248 -4.05 7.68 5.87
CA GLY A 248 -3.98 8.91 6.67
C GLY A 248 -5.35 9.40 7.14
N GLU A 249 -6.36 9.42 6.26
CA GLU A 249 -7.72 9.82 6.63
C GLU A 249 -8.31 8.92 7.73
N TRP A 250 -8.10 7.62 7.62
CA TRP A 250 -8.57 6.68 8.63
C TRP A 250 -7.84 6.88 9.95
N ALA A 251 -6.51 6.99 9.93
CA ALA A 251 -5.71 7.22 11.13
C ALA A 251 -6.10 8.52 11.82
N GLY A 252 -6.37 9.60 11.07
CA GLY A 252 -6.84 10.87 11.60
C GLY A 252 -8.21 10.77 12.26
N LYS A 253 -9.18 10.08 11.64
CA LYS A 253 -10.51 9.83 12.22
C LYS A 253 -10.42 9.07 13.55
N VAL A 254 -9.58 8.04 13.58
CA VAL A 254 -9.36 7.25 14.80
C VAL A 254 -8.66 8.06 15.88
N ALA A 255 -7.67 8.88 15.52
CA ALA A 255 -7.05 9.80 16.48
C ALA A 255 -8.08 10.76 17.11
N ILE A 256 -9.01 11.31 16.33
CA ILE A 256 -10.10 12.15 16.85
C ILE A 256 -11.01 11.36 17.82
N GLU A 257 -11.36 10.11 17.51
CA GLU A 257 -12.17 9.29 18.42
C GLU A 257 -11.42 8.98 19.73
N ILE A 258 -10.12 8.77 19.66
CA ILE A 258 -9.27 8.58 20.84
C ILE A 258 -9.22 9.86 21.69
N LEU A 259 -9.06 11.03 21.07
CA LEU A 259 -9.10 12.33 21.75
C LEU A 259 -10.44 12.60 22.44
N LYS A 260 -11.53 11.99 21.96
CA LYS A 260 -12.85 12.01 22.61
C LYS A 260 -13.03 10.98 23.71
N GLY A 261 -12.02 10.14 23.99
CA GLY A 261 -11.99 9.17 25.07
C GLY A 261 -12.20 7.71 24.67
N THR A 262 -12.29 7.39 23.37
CA THR A 262 -12.35 5.98 22.91
C THR A 262 -10.97 5.34 23.12
N LYS A 263 -10.93 4.13 23.70
CA LYS A 263 -9.66 3.42 23.90
C LYS A 263 -9.18 2.77 22.59
N PRO A 264 -7.87 2.76 22.28
CA PRO A 264 -7.35 2.06 21.12
C PRO A 264 -7.74 0.58 21.07
N SER A 265 -7.79 -0.10 22.23
CA SER A 265 -8.21 -1.51 22.34
C SER A 265 -9.65 -1.79 21.89
N ASP A 266 -10.51 -0.78 21.88
CA ASP A 266 -11.92 -0.90 21.48
C ASP A 266 -12.11 -0.69 19.96
N ILE A 267 -11.05 -0.30 19.26
CA ILE A 267 -11.05 -0.04 17.82
C ILE A 267 -10.32 -1.19 17.10
N PRO A 268 -11.00 -1.95 16.24
CA PRO A 268 -10.37 -3.07 15.56
C PRO A 268 -9.33 -2.63 14.54
N ILE A 269 -8.26 -3.42 14.38
CA ILE A 269 -7.32 -3.29 13.28
C ILE A 269 -8.02 -3.75 11.99
N ILE A 270 -8.01 -2.92 10.96
CA ILE A 270 -8.70 -3.21 9.69
C ILE A 270 -7.77 -3.05 8.48
N PRO A 271 -8.04 -3.74 7.35
CA PRO A 271 -7.35 -3.45 6.09
C PRO A 271 -7.95 -2.23 5.39
N ASN A 272 -7.16 -1.62 4.48
CA ASN A 272 -7.66 -0.64 3.52
C ASN A 272 -8.74 -1.24 2.60
N ARG A 273 -9.61 -0.39 2.07
CA ARG A 273 -10.76 -0.79 1.24
C ARG A 273 -10.80 -0.09 -0.12
N ASN A 274 -10.11 1.04 -0.24
CA ASN A 274 -10.13 1.86 -1.45
C ASN A 274 -8.93 1.53 -2.34
N PHE A 275 -9.20 1.48 -3.65
CA PHE A 275 -8.18 1.26 -4.66
C PHE A 275 -8.47 2.17 -5.86
N ASN A 276 -7.42 2.79 -6.39
CA ASN A 276 -7.50 3.46 -7.67
C ASN A 276 -7.60 2.42 -8.77
N ILE A 277 -8.51 2.65 -9.72
CA ILE A 277 -8.57 1.88 -10.96
C ILE A 277 -7.91 2.72 -12.04
N ILE A 278 -6.84 2.20 -12.64
CA ILE A 278 -6.08 2.85 -13.72
C ILE A 278 -6.21 1.98 -14.97
N VAL A 279 -6.38 2.57 -16.13
CA VAL A 279 -6.52 1.84 -17.39
C VAL A 279 -5.58 2.36 -18.46
N ASN A 280 -4.93 1.45 -19.16
CA ASN A 280 -4.10 1.73 -20.33
C ASN A 280 -4.94 1.46 -21.60
N ASN A 281 -5.56 2.51 -22.13
CA ASN A 281 -6.45 2.41 -23.29
C ASN A 281 -5.70 1.90 -24.53
N THR A 282 -4.42 2.27 -24.69
CA THR A 282 -3.60 1.79 -25.82
C THR A 282 -3.50 0.28 -25.85
N LEU A 283 -3.23 -0.38 -24.72
CA LEU A 283 -3.14 -1.85 -24.65
C LEU A 283 -4.51 -2.51 -24.76
N LEU A 284 -5.57 -1.90 -24.21
CA LEU A 284 -6.94 -2.38 -24.37
C LEU A 284 -7.38 -2.37 -25.84
N ASP A 285 -7.04 -1.30 -26.59
CA ASP A 285 -7.34 -1.19 -28.02
C ASP A 285 -6.58 -2.22 -28.84
N TYR A 286 -5.29 -2.46 -28.53
CA TYR A 286 -4.51 -3.53 -29.18
C TYR A 286 -5.13 -4.92 -28.99
N ALA A 287 -5.60 -5.21 -27.77
CA ALA A 287 -6.22 -6.49 -27.45
C ALA A 287 -7.70 -6.56 -27.86
N GLN A 288 -8.29 -5.47 -28.36
CA GLN A 288 -9.72 -5.33 -28.68
C GLN A 288 -10.65 -5.63 -27.49
N ILE A 289 -10.18 -5.34 -26.28
CA ILE A 289 -10.93 -5.55 -25.03
C ILE A 289 -11.71 -4.29 -24.70
N LYS A 290 -13.03 -4.44 -24.54
CA LYS A 290 -13.92 -3.34 -24.16
C LYS A 290 -14.20 -3.36 -22.66
N LEU A 291 -13.97 -2.25 -21.99
CA LEU A 291 -14.30 -2.09 -20.59
C LEU A 291 -15.82 -1.91 -20.41
N PRO A 292 -16.43 -2.56 -19.40
CA PRO A 292 -17.78 -2.25 -18.94
C PRO A 292 -17.90 -0.77 -18.50
N GLU A 293 -19.05 -0.16 -18.73
CA GLU A 293 -19.27 1.27 -18.46
C GLU A 293 -19.02 1.64 -16.99
N PHE A 294 -19.44 0.80 -16.05
CA PHE A 294 -19.25 1.05 -14.62
C PHE A 294 -17.76 1.03 -14.19
N ILE A 295 -16.88 0.40 -14.98
CA ILE A 295 -15.42 0.46 -14.77
C ILE A 295 -14.88 1.76 -15.38
N LYS A 296 -15.27 2.11 -16.59
CA LYS A 296 -14.84 3.35 -17.27
C LYS A 296 -15.12 4.59 -16.43
N LEU A 297 -16.31 4.66 -15.81
CA LEU A 297 -16.73 5.79 -14.96
C LEU A 297 -15.85 5.99 -13.72
N LYS A 298 -15.16 4.95 -13.27
CA LYS A 298 -14.29 4.98 -12.07
C LYS A 298 -12.81 4.94 -12.40
N ALA A 299 -12.48 4.63 -13.65
CA ALA A 299 -11.10 4.44 -14.07
C ALA A 299 -10.43 5.77 -14.40
N GLN A 300 -9.19 5.91 -14.00
CA GLN A 300 -8.28 6.97 -14.43
C GLN A 300 -7.48 6.46 -15.63
N PRO A 301 -7.37 7.22 -16.72
CA PRO A 301 -6.52 6.83 -17.83
C PRO A 301 -5.05 6.89 -17.43
N TYR A 302 -4.28 5.91 -17.87
CA TYR A 302 -2.83 5.98 -17.89
C TYR A 302 -2.38 6.75 -19.14
N TYR A 303 -1.51 7.75 -18.96
CA TYR A 303 -0.96 8.62 -20.02
C TYR A 303 0.51 8.34 -20.25
#